data_1e75ca2bf152587a79c1bea73b3aab40
#
_entry.id   1e75ca2bf152587a79c1bea73b3aab40
#
_cell.length_a   1.000
_cell.length_b   1.000
_cell.length_c   1.000
_cell.angle_alpha   90.00
_cell.angle_beta   90.00
_cell.angle_gamma   90.00
#
_symmetry.space_group_name_H-M   'P 1'
#
loop_
_entity.id
_entity.type
_entity.pdbx_description
1 polymer ?
#
loop_
_entity_poly.entity_id
_entity_poly.type
_entity_poly.pdbx_seq_one_letter_code
_entity_poly.pdbx_strand_id
1 'polypeptide(L)'
;MNQIYYLAKISILNPEEATSILFSKGWSVTVAAMVLTAATCISTILAFIPNPDVSEEIRANGLMFSPISTAIIVLISSYLAAFFISRGGAWFGGVANFGQILSVMAWTQVLQVIFQTIVVVVLFILVPLAGIVQIGFVILGVYILISFVKAAHGLTSLLMSGILVILASLFAFLGTGIIFGGVINRLLS
;
A
#
# COMPACT_ATOMS: atom_id res chain seq x y z
N MET A 1 1.36 -23.96 12.54
CA MET A 1 0.69 -22.65 12.47
C MET A 1 1.13 -21.97 11.18
N ASN A 2 0.20 -21.47 10.37
CA ASN A 2 0.52 -20.94 9.04
C ASN A 2 1.45 -19.72 9.17
N GLN A 3 2.62 -19.74 8.54
CA GLN A 3 3.64 -18.69 8.64
C GLN A 3 3.08 -17.30 8.28
N ILE A 4 2.13 -17.26 7.34
CA ILE A 4 1.46 -16.01 6.91
C ILE A 4 0.61 -15.44 8.07
N TYR A 5 -0.16 -16.29 8.75
CA TYR A 5 -0.96 -15.86 9.89
C TYR A 5 -0.09 -15.30 11.03
N TYR A 6 1.01 -15.99 11.32
CA TYR A 6 1.96 -15.54 12.34
C TYR A 6 2.55 -14.17 11.99
N LEU A 7 3.02 -14.01 10.74
CA LEU A 7 3.60 -12.74 10.29
C LEU A 7 2.56 -11.61 10.28
N ALA A 8 1.31 -11.88 9.86
CA ALA A 8 0.24 -10.89 9.92
C ALA A 8 -0.06 -10.44 11.36
N LYS A 9 -0.15 -11.40 12.30
CA LYS A 9 -0.38 -11.11 13.72
C LYS A 9 0.75 -10.26 14.31
N ILE A 10 2.01 -10.62 14.05
CA ILE A 10 3.16 -9.91 14.61
C ILE A 10 3.34 -8.54 13.95
N SER A 11 2.91 -8.37 12.69
CA SER A 11 2.89 -7.06 12.02
C SER A 11 2.01 -6.02 12.74
N ILE A 12 0.98 -6.48 13.44
CA ILE A 12 0.09 -5.61 14.22
C ILE A 12 0.66 -5.38 15.62
N LEU A 13 1.19 -6.44 16.26
CA LEU A 13 1.63 -6.39 17.65
C LEU A 13 3.05 -5.84 17.82
N ASN A 14 3.95 -6.19 16.92
CA ASN A 14 5.36 -5.78 16.92
C ASN A 14 5.87 -5.62 15.47
N PRO A 15 5.56 -4.49 14.81
CA PRO A 15 5.93 -4.27 13.40
C PRO A 15 7.45 -4.32 13.15
N GLU A 16 8.26 -3.94 14.14
CA GLU A 16 9.73 -3.96 14.00
C GLU A 16 10.26 -5.40 13.91
N GLU A 17 9.75 -6.30 14.74
CA GLU A 17 10.09 -7.72 14.67
C GLU A 17 9.56 -8.35 13.38
N ALA A 18 8.35 -7.98 12.96
CA ALA A 18 7.79 -8.45 11.70
C ALA A 18 8.67 -8.07 10.50
N THR A 19 9.30 -6.89 10.51
CA THR A 19 10.24 -6.44 9.48
C THR A 19 11.46 -7.37 9.41
N SER A 20 12.03 -7.74 10.55
CA SER A 20 13.18 -8.67 10.59
C SER A 20 12.82 -10.05 10.06
N ILE A 21 11.64 -10.56 10.39
CA ILE A 21 11.12 -11.82 9.87
C ILE A 21 10.87 -11.74 8.36
N LEU A 22 10.33 -10.63 7.88
CA LEU A 22 10.11 -10.41 6.45
C LEU A 22 11.44 -10.43 5.67
N PHE A 23 12.46 -9.77 6.19
CA PHE A 23 13.78 -9.72 5.56
C PHE A 23 14.52 -11.05 5.62
N SER A 24 14.35 -11.84 6.69
CA SER A 24 14.91 -13.19 6.78
C SER A 24 14.39 -14.15 5.71
N LYS A 25 13.21 -13.86 5.13
CA LYS A 25 12.65 -14.62 4.00
C LYS A 25 13.39 -14.37 2.68
N GLY A 26 14.20 -13.34 2.59
CA GLY A 26 15.04 -13.06 1.43
C GLY A 26 14.27 -12.87 0.12
N TRP A 27 13.13 -12.17 0.14
CA TRP A 27 12.36 -11.92 -1.07
C TRP A 27 13.19 -11.18 -2.11
N SER A 28 13.28 -11.77 -3.31
CA SER A 28 13.85 -11.05 -4.44
C SER A 28 12.93 -9.90 -4.87
N VAL A 29 13.48 -8.90 -5.57
CA VAL A 29 12.70 -7.79 -6.14
C VAL A 29 11.55 -8.33 -6.99
N THR A 30 11.77 -9.41 -7.74
CA THR A 30 10.75 -10.04 -8.58
C THR A 30 9.60 -10.63 -7.75
N VAL A 31 9.92 -11.34 -6.66
CA VAL A 31 8.91 -11.90 -5.76
C VAL A 31 8.11 -10.79 -5.10
N ALA A 32 8.77 -9.75 -4.58
CA ALA A 32 8.11 -8.60 -3.98
C ALA A 32 7.18 -7.90 -4.98
N ALA A 33 7.64 -7.72 -6.23
CA ALA A 33 6.85 -7.12 -7.30
C ALA A 33 5.60 -7.96 -7.64
N MET A 34 5.74 -9.29 -7.75
CA MET A 34 4.61 -10.19 -8.01
C MET A 34 3.58 -10.16 -6.88
N VAL A 35 4.04 -10.20 -5.62
CA VAL A 35 3.15 -10.12 -4.44
C VAL A 35 2.43 -8.77 -4.40
N LEU A 36 3.15 -7.67 -4.62
CA LEU A 36 2.56 -6.33 -4.66
C LEU A 36 1.47 -6.24 -5.73
N THR A 37 1.77 -6.72 -6.95
CA THR A 37 0.82 -6.69 -8.07
C THR A 37 -0.42 -7.53 -7.78
N ALA A 38 -0.24 -8.77 -7.33
CA ALA A 38 -1.35 -9.65 -7.00
C ALA A 38 -2.23 -9.08 -5.89
N ALA A 39 -1.62 -8.61 -4.80
CA ALA A 39 -2.34 -8.02 -3.68
C ALA A 39 -3.08 -6.73 -4.09
N THR A 40 -2.47 -5.88 -4.94
CA THR A 40 -3.13 -4.68 -5.46
C THR A 40 -4.34 -5.02 -6.33
N CYS A 41 -4.23 -6.01 -7.22
CA CYS A 41 -5.37 -6.45 -8.02
C CYS A 41 -6.53 -6.95 -7.14
N ILE A 42 -6.24 -7.77 -6.14
CA ILE A 42 -7.25 -8.29 -5.20
C ILE A 42 -7.87 -7.13 -4.40
N SER A 43 -7.04 -6.24 -3.85
CA SER A 43 -7.49 -5.07 -3.08
C SER A 43 -8.40 -4.18 -3.92
N THR A 44 -8.05 -3.94 -5.19
CA THR A 44 -8.87 -3.14 -6.09
C THR A 44 -10.21 -3.80 -6.36
N ILE A 45 -10.24 -5.10 -6.64
CA ILE A 45 -11.51 -5.84 -6.81
C ILE A 45 -12.38 -5.71 -5.56
N LEU A 46 -11.81 -5.92 -4.37
CA LEU A 46 -12.53 -5.80 -3.10
C LEU A 46 -13.07 -4.37 -2.87
N ALA A 47 -12.39 -3.34 -3.34
CA ALA A 47 -12.84 -1.95 -3.20
C ALA A 47 -14.07 -1.63 -4.05
N PHE A 48 -14.24 -2.33 -5.17
CA PHE A 48 -15.37 -2.12 -6.09
C PHE A 48 -16.60 -2.99 -5.80
N ILE A 49 -16.48 -4.06 -5.01
CA ILE A 49 -17.62 -4.95 -4.65
C ILE A 49 -18.74 -4.19 -3.94
N PRO A 50 -18.47 -3.31 -2.94
CA PRO A 50 -19.53 -2.72 -2.12
C PRO A 50 -20.23 -1.51 -2.74
N ASN A 51 -19.85 -1.06 -3.92
CA ASN A 51 -20.29 0.21 -4.49
C ASN A 51 -21.01 0.01 -5.82
N PRO A 52 -22.32 -0.35 -5.82
CA PRO A 52 -23.10 -0.52 -7.05
C PRO A 52 -23.22 0.80 -7.85
N ASP A 53 -23.17 1.96 -7.17
CA ASP A 53 -23.26 3.28 -7.80
C ASP A 53 -21.99 3.64 -8.59
N VAL A 54 -20.85 3.03 -8.27
CA VAL A 54 -19.60 3.19 -9.05
C VAL A 54 -19.78 2.73 -10.50
N SER A 55 -20.73 1.83 -10.77
CA SER A 55 -21.05 1.44 -12.15
C SER A 55 -21.64 2.59 -12.97
N GLU A 56 -22.40 3.51 -12.37
CA GLU A 56 -22.91 4.71 -13.03
C GLU A 56 -21.84 5.80 -13.16
N GLU A 57 -21.02 6.00 -12.13
CA GLU A 57 -19.86 6.90 -12.22
C GLU A 57 -18.82 6.45 -13.24
N ILE A 58 -18.57 5.14 -13.37
CA ILE A 58 -17.71 4.57 -14.42
C ILE A 58 -18.28 4.87 -15.80
N ARG A 59 -19.60 4.76 -16.00
CA ARG A 59 -20.25 5.09 -17.26
C ARG A 59 -20.21 6.58 -17.57
N ALA A 60 -20.31 7.44 -16.55
CA ALA A 60 -20.29 8.90 -16.70
C ALA A 60 -18.87 9.45 -16.93
N ASN A 61 -17.86 8.89 -16.27
CA ASN A 61 -16.48 9.41 -16.24
C ASN A 61 -15.47 8.56 -17.05
N GLY A 62 -15.93 7.51 -17.71
CA GLY A 62 -15.12 6.67 -18.60
C GLY A 62 -14.10 5.80 -17.85
N LEU A 63 -13.03 5.38 -18.57
CA LEU A 63 -12.00 4.45 -18.08
C LEU A 63 -11.23 4.91 -16.83
N MET A 64 -11.35 6.20 -16.44
CA MET A 64 -10.62 6.76 -15.30
C MET A 64 -11.00 6.14 -13.94
N PHE A 65 -12.21 5.60 -13.81
CA PHE A 65 -12.71 5.00 -12.56
C PHE A 65 -12.96 3.49 -12.67
N SER A 66 -12.28 2.81 -13.59
CA SER A 66 -12.39 1.36 -13.68
C SER A 66 -11.48 0.65 -12.67
N PRO A 67 -11.79 -0.59 -12.24
CA PRO A 67 -10.90 -1.38 -11.39
C PRO A 67 -9.49 -1.52 -11.97
N ILE A 68 -9.37 -1.64 -13.28
CA ILE A 68 -8.10 -1.80 -13.97
C ILE A 68 -7.27 -0.52 -13.89
N SER A 69 -7.85 0.64 -14.22
CA SER A 69 -7.13 1.93 -14.12
C SER A 69 -6.73 2.22 -12.67
N THR A 70 -7.60 1.95 -11.71
CA THR A 70 -7.28 2.10 -10.29
C THR A 70 -6.13 1.19 -9.87
N ALA A 71 -6.13 -0.08 -10.29
CA ALA A 71 -5.02 -0.99 -10.00
C ALA A 71 -3.69 -0.49 -10.59
N ILE A 72 -3.70 0.01 -11.84
CA ILE A 72 -2.50 0.56 -12.48
C ILE A 72 -2.00 1.81 -11.74
N ILE A 73 -2.91 2.73 -11.36
CA ILE A 73 -2.56 3.94 -10.60
C ILE A 73 -1.94 3.57 -9.25
N VAL A 74 -2.56 2.65 -8.51
CA VAL A 74 -2.06 2.21 -7.20
C VAL A 74 -0.71 1.51 -7.34
N LEU A 75 -0.51 0.67 -8.36
CA LEU A 75 0.76 0.01 -8.61
C LEU A 75 1.87 1.03 -8.90
N ILE A 76 1.66 1.94 -9.85
CA ILE A 76 2.65 2.97 -10.20
C ILE A 76 2.97 3.82 -8.96
N SER A 77 1.95 4.26 -8.23
CA SER A 77 2.14 5.03 -6.99
C SER A 77 2.94 4.25 -5.94
N SER A 78 2.69 2.94 -5.79
CA SER A 78 3.40 2.09 -4.84
C SER A 78 4.88 1.90 -5.20
N TYR A 79 5.18 1.72 -6.50
CA TYR A 79 6.57 1.65 -6.97
C TYR A 79 7.31 2.98 -6.78
N LEU A 80 6.66 4.11 -7.11
CA LEU A 80 7.23 5.43 -6.88
C LEU A 80 7.45 5.69 -5.39
N ALA A 81 6.48 5.34 -4.53
CA ALA A 81 6.63 5.46 -3.08
C ALA A 81 7.81 4.61 -2.57
N ALA A 82 7.92 3.36 -3.00
CA ALA A 82 9.06 2.50 -2.64
C ALA A 82 10.41 3.12 -3.07
N PHE A 83 10.46 3.70 -4.27
CA PHE A 83 11.63 4.39 -4.76
C PHE A 83 11.98 5.63 -3.90
N PHE A 84 11.00 6.50 -3.65
CA PHE A 84 11.24 7.70 -2.85
C PHE A 84 11.55 7.39 -1.39
N ILE A 85 10.91 6.37 -0.78
CA ILE A 85 11.24 5.92 0.58
C ILE A 85 12.67 5.40 0.63
N SER A 86 13.09 4.56 -0.33
CA SER A 86 14.44 4.00 -0.33
C SER A 86 15.52 5.07 -0.55
N ARG A 87 15.28 6.05 -1.41
CA ARG A 87 16.22 7.15 -1.68
C ARG A 87 16.19 8.22 -0.58
N GLY A 88 14.99 8.62 -0.17
CA GLY A 88 14.82 9.61 0.90
C GLY A 88 15.31 9.11 2.25
N GLY A 89 15.15 7.81 2.54
CA GLY A 89 15.67 7.22 3.77
C GLY A 89 17.20 7.36 3.92
N ALA A 90 17.95 7.31 2.82
CA ALA A 90 19.37 7.52 2.83
C ALA A 90 19.77 8.94 3.32
N TRP A 91 18.95 9.97 3.06
CA TRP A 91 19.18 11.33 3.55
C TRP A 91 19.04 11.44 5.08
N PHE A 92 18.26 10.54 5.68
CA PHE A 92 18.08 10.43 7.13
C PHE A 92 19.05 9.41 7.76
N GLY A 93 20.08 8.94 7.02
CA GLY A 93 21.04 7.95 7.50
C GLY A 93 20.53 6.50 7.45
N GLY A 94 19.42 6.24 6.78
CA GLY A 94 18.86 4.90 6.63
C GLY A 94 19.61 4.04 5.62
N VAL A 95 19.58 2.72 5.83
CA VAL A 95 20.36 1.74 5.06
C VAL A 95 19.54 0.83 4.14
N ALA A 96 18.19 0.94 4.16
CA ALA A 96 17.33 0.07 3.36
C ALA A 96 17.49 0.33 1.86
N ASN A 97 17.64 -0.74 1.10
CA ASN A 97 17.66 -0.68 -0.35
C ASN A 97 16.23 -0.77 -0.95
N PHE A 98 16.13 -0.50 -2.25
CA PHE A 98 14.84 -0.53 -2.96
C PHE A 98 14.10 -1.88 -2.83
N GLY A 99 14.81 -3.02 -2.92
CA GLY A 99 14.21 -4.34 -2.82
C GLY A 99 13.62 -4.62 -1.44
N GLN A 100 14.27 -4.15 -0.38
CA GLN A 100 13.77 -4.25 0.99
C GLN A 100 12.51 -3.40 1.18
N ILE A 101 12.51 -2.16 0.72
CA ILE A 101 11.32 -1.29 0.79
C ILE A 101 10.19 -1.84 -0.07
N LEU A 102 10.49 -2.37 -1.27
CA LEU A 102 9.48 -3.01 -2.11
C LEU A 102 8.84 -4.22 -1.41
N SER A 103 9.64 -5.01 -0.67
CA SER A 103 9.12 -6.13 0.14
C SER A 103 8.21 -5.65 1.28
N VAL A 104 8.56 -4.53 1.92
CA VAL A 104 7.70 -3.87 2.92
C VAL A 104 6.39 -3.42 2.28
N MET A 105 6.42 -2.74 1.13
CA MET A 105 5.23 -2.29 0.41
C MET A 105 4.34 -3.47 0.00
N ALA A 106 4.95 -4.54 -0.52
CA ALA A 106 4.24 -5.74 -0.92
C ALA A 106 3.54 -6.42 0.27
N TRP A 107 4.23 -6.53 1.41
CA TRP A 107 3.64 -7.09 2.62
C TRP A 107 2.54 -6.21 3.20
N THR A 108 2.74 -4.91 3.24
CA THR A 108 1.71 -3.95 3.68
C THR A 108 0.47 -4.03 2.80
N GLN A 109 0.63 -4.23 1.49
CA GLN A 109 -0.49 -4.43 0.57
C GLN A 109 -1.24 -5.75 0.84
N VAL A 110 -0.54 -6.82 1.23
CA VAL A 110 -1.19 -8.08 1.69
C VAL A 110 -2.01 -7.84 2.95
N LEU A 111 -1.48 -7.09 3.93
CA LEU A 111 -2.25 -6.72 5.13
C LEU A 111 -3.48 -5.88 4.78
N GLN A 112 -3.34 -4.95 3.81
CA GLN A 112 -4.45 -4.16 3.30
C GLN A 112 -5.58 -5.03 2.73
N VAL A 113 -5.25 -6.08 1.97
CA VAL A 113 -6.24 -7.05 1.46
C VAL A 113 -6.98 -7.73 2.61
N ILE A 114 -6.26 -8.15 3.67
CA ILE A 114 -6.87 -8.79 4.85
C ILE A 114 -7.83 -7.80 5.54
N PHE A 115 -7.39 -6.58 5.80
CA PHE A 115 -8.21 -5.55 6.46
C PHE A 115 -9.45 -5.21 5.63
N GLN A 116 -9.27 -5.03 4.33
CA GLN A 116 -10.37 -4.71 3.42
C GLN A 116 -11.37 -5.86 3.31
N THR A 117 -10.93 -7.11 3.33
CA THR A 117 -11.83 -8.28 3.39
C THR A 117 -12.70 -8.24 4.64
N ILE A 118 -12.12 -7.90 5.79
CA ILE A 118 -12.90 -7.74 7.04
C ILE A 118 -13.93 -6.61 6.91
N VAL A 119 -13.52 -5.47 6.36
CA VAL A 119 -14.44 -4.33 6.15
C VAL A 119 -15.61 -4.72 5.24
N VAL A 120 -15.34 -5.41 4.14
CA VAL A 120 -16.39 -5.89 3.21
C VAL A 120 -17.35 -6.83 3.92
N VAL A 121 -16.87 -7.77 4.73
CA VAL A 121 -17.74 -8.64 5.53
C VAL A 121 -18.60 -7.85 6.53
N VAL A 122 -17.99 -6.89 7.24
CA VAL A 122 -18.72 -6.02 8.19
C VAL A 122 -19.76 -5.17 7.47
N LEU A 123 -19.47 -4.70 6.27
CA LEU A 123 -20.40 -3.90 5.46
C LEU A 123 -21.71 -4.65 5.16
N PHE A 124 -21.62 -5.96 4.85
CA PHE A 124 -22.81 -6.78 4.62
C PHE A 124 -23.65 -7.04 5.89
N ILE A 125 -23.07 -6.86 7.08
CA ILE A 125 -23.74 -7.07 8.35
C ILE A 125 -24.30 -5.74 8.88
N LEU A 126 -23.48 -4.67 8.89
CA LEU A 126 -23.83 -3.38 9.49
C LEU A 126 -23.07 -2.23 8.83
N VAL A 127 -23.69 -1.56 7.87
CA VAL A 127 -23.10 -0.47 7.07
C VAL A 127 -22.43 0.63 7.91
N PRO A 128 -23.06 1.21 8.95
CA PRO A 128 -22.42 2.27 9.74
C PRO A 128 -21.16 1.82 10.45
N LEU A 129 -21.08 0.55 10.86
CA LEU A 129 -19.90 -0.01 11.54
C LEU A 129 -18.72 -0.19 10.58
N ALA A 130 -19.00 -0.52 9.31
CA ALA A 130 -17.96 -0.70 8.30
C ALA A 130 -17.11 0.56 8.11
N GLY A 131 -17.71 1.75 8.11
CA GLY A 131 -17.00 3.03 8.02
C GLY A 131 -16.05 3.25 9.21
N ILE A 132 -16.48 2.96 10.43
CA ILE A 132 -15.65 3.08 11.63
C ILE A 132 -14.47 2.10 11.57
N VAL A 133 -14.74 0.84 11.22
CA VAL A 133 -13.72 -0.21 11.08
C VAL A 133 -12.71 0.15 9.97
N GLN A 134 -13.17 0.70 8.85
CA GLN A 134 -12.31 1.17 7.76
C GLN A 134 -11.34 2.25 8.23
N ILE A 135 -11.83 3.27 8.96
CA ILE A 135 -10.97 4.33 9.51
C ILE A 135 -9.93 3.73 10.47
N GLY A 136 -10.33 2.81 11.35
CA GLY A 136 -9.42 2.11 12.24
C GLY A 136 -8.31 1.37 11.49
N PHE A 137 -8.64 0.65 10.43
CA PHE A 137 -7.64 -0.07 9.62
C PHE A 137 -6.75 0.86 8.79
N VAL A 138 -7.24 2.02 8.35
CA VAL A 138 -6.39 3.03 7.69
C VAL A 138 -5.33 3.55 8.67
N ILE A 139 -5.73 3.94 9.87
CA ILE A 139 -4.80 4.43 10.90
C ILE A 139 -3.78 3.33 11.26
N LEU A 140 -4.24 2.10 11.48
CA LEU A 140 -3.38 0.96 11.78
C LEU A 140 -2.41 0.66 10.63
N GLY A 141 -2.87 0.67 9.39
CA GLY A 141 -2.05 0.42 8.21
C GLY A 141 -0.94 1.47 8.03
N VAL A 142 -1.27 2.74 8.24
CA VAL A 142 -0.27 3.84 8.23
C VAL A 142 0.75 3.66 9.34
N TYR A 143 0.32 3.34 10.55
CA TYR A 143 1.23 3.06 11.68
C TYR A 143 2.17 1.89 11.39
N ILE A 144 1.64 0.77 10.84
CA ILE A 144 2.45 -0.39 10.46
C ILE A 144 3.47 -0.02 9.39
N LEU A 145 3.06 0.70 8.35
CA LEU A 145 3.97 1.12 7.28
C LEU A 145 5.11 2.00 7.81
N ILE A 146 4.80 3.00 8.64
CA ILE A 146 5.80 3.88 9.25
C ILE A 146 6.78 3.08 10.12
N SER A 147 6.27 2.13 10.91
CA SER A 147 7.08 1.28 11.79
C SER A 147 7.98 0.33 10.97
N PHE A 148 7.47 -0.22 9.87
CA PHE A 148 8.26 -1.05 8.94
C PHE A 148 9.37 -0.25 8.27
N VAL A 149 9.08 0.97 7.80
CA VAL A 149 10.09 1.87 7.21
C VAL A 149 11.14 2.26 8.24
N LYS A 150 10.73 2.55 9.49
CA LYS A 150 11.64 2.79 10.61
C LYS A 150 12.61 1.62 10.80
N ALA A 151 12.08 0.41 10.94
CA ALA A 151 12.87 -0.80 11.17
C ALA A 151 13.75 -1.14 9.96
N ALA A 152 13.23 -0.99 8.73
CA ALA A 152 13.96 -1.26 7.51
C ALA A 152 15.19 -0.36 7.35
N HIS A 153 15.04 0.93 7.63
CA HIS A 153 16.12 1.90 7.54
C HIS A 153 17.01 1.97 8.80
N GLY A 154 16.63 1.33 9.91
CA GLY A 154 17.30 1.44 11.19
C GLY A 154 17.20 2.83 11.81
N LEU A 155 16.12 3.57 11.53
CA LEU A 155 15.90 4.90 12.07
C LEU A 155 15.50 4.84 13.54
N THR A 156 15.97 5.80 14.34
CA THR A 156 15.69 5.83 15.78
C THR A 156 14.32 6.42 16.10
N SER A 157 13.80 7.31 15.24
CA SER A 157 12.57 8.05 15.49
C SER A 157 11.43 7.61 14.56
N LEU A 158 10.29 7.30 15.16
CA LEU A 158 9.04 7.04 14.43
C LEU A 158 8.58 8.29 13.65
N LEU A 159 8.82 9.49 14.23
CA LEU A 159 8.46 10.75 13.59
C LEU A 159 9.25 10.97 12.28
N MET A 160 10.57 10.70 12.29
CA MET A 160 11.40 10.81 11.07
C MET A 160 10.90 9.87 9.97
N SER A 161 10.57 8.63 10.34
CA SER A 161 10.00 7.66 9.40
C SER A 161 8.63 8.09 8.89
N GLY A 162 7.81 8.69 9.75
CA GLY A 162 6.51 9.24 9.36
C GLY A 162 6.65 10.39 8.35
N ILE A 163 7.56 11.33 8.60
CA ILE A 163 7.85 12.43 7.66
C ILE A 163 8.34 11.86 6.32
N LEU A 164 9.25 10.90 6.35
CA LEU A 164 9.75 10.23 5.14
C LEU A 164 8.62 9.58 4.34
N VAL A 165 7.73 8.82 5.00
CA VAL A 165 6.59 8.15 4.34
C VAL A 165 5.62 9.18 3.75
N ILE A 166 5.30 10.26 4.48
CA ILE A 166 4.40 11.31 4.00
C ILE A 166 4.99 12.01 2.77
N LEU A 167 6.26 12.44 2.84
CA LEU A 167 6.92 13.10 1.71
C LEU A 167 7.02 12.18 0.49
N ALA A 168 7.42 10.91 0.71
CA ALA A 168 7.52 9.94 -0.38
C ALA A 168 6.16 9.66 -1.02
N SER A 169 5.08 9.58 -0.22
CA SER A 169 3.71 9.41 -0.71
C SER A 169 3.24 10.62 -1.51
N LEU A 170 3.56 11.83 -1.06
CA LEU A 170 3.26 13.07 -1.78
C LEU A 170 3.97 13.10 -3.15
N PHE A 171 5.28 12.81 -3.19
CA PHE A 171 6.02 12.74 -4.45
C PHE A 171 5.53 11.62 -5.36
N ALA A 172 5.16 10.47 -4.81
CA ALA A 172 4.58 9.37 -5.59
C ALA A 172 3.23 9.78 -6.20
N PHE A 173 2.37 10.46 -5.44
CA PHE A 173 1.09 10.97 -5.91
C PHE A 173 1.27 12.00 -7.04
N LEU A 174 2.15 12.99 -6.86
CA LEU A 174 2.46 13.99 -7.88
C LEU A 174 3.07 13.35 -9.14
N GLY A 175 4.01 12.43 -8.97
CA GLY A 175 4.64 11.71 -10.08
C GLY A 175 3.62 10.88 -10.87
N THR A 176 2.72 10.19 -10.18
CA THR A 176 1.63 9.44 -10.80
C THR A 176 0.69 10.37 -11.57
N GLY A 177 0.32 11.52 -10.98
CA GLY A 177 -0.51 12.53 -11.63
C GLY A 177 0.10 13.09 -12.92
N ILE A 178 1.41 13.34 -12.93
CA ILE A 178 2.14 13.80 -14.13
C ILE A 178 2.12 12.71 -15.22
N ILE A 179 2.39 11.45 -14.86
CA ILE A 179 2.40 10.32 -15.82
C ILE A 179 1.02 10.17 -16.45
N PHE A 180 -0.04 10.13 -15.64
CA PHE A 180 -1.40 9.96 -16.14
C PHE A 180 -1.91 11.18 -16.89
N GLY A 181 -1.66 12.40 -16.40
CA GLY A 181 -2.01 13.65 -17.11
C GLY A 181 -1.34 13.74 -18.47
N GLY A 182 -0.07 13.36 -18.58
CA GLY A 182 0.64 13.33 -19.86
C GLY A 182 0.07 12.30 -20.85
N VAL A 183 -0.34 11.13 -20.37
CA VAL A 183 -0.98 10.09 -21.20
C VAL A 183 -2.34 10.56 -21.70
N ILE A 184 -3.16 11.14 -20.81
CA ILE A 184 -4.50 11.62 -21.18
C ILE A 184 -4.44 12.75 -22.21
N ASN A 185 -3.56 13.73 -22.02
CA ASN A 185 -3.41 14.81 -23.00
C ASN A 185 -3.01 14.29 -24.39
N ARG A 186 -2.19 13.24 -24.47
CA ARG A 186 -1.81 12.62 -25.75
C ARG A 186 -2.92 11.80 -26.41
N LEU A 187 -3.86 11.28 -25.63
CA LEU A 187 -5.01 10.52 -26.16
C LEU A 187 -6.14 11.43 -26.62
N LEU A 188 -6.19 12.68 -26.13
CA LEU A 188 -7.21 13.66 -26.48
C LEU A 188 -6.75 14.65 -27.57
N SER A 189 -5.47 14.68 -27.90
CA SER A 189 -4.88 15.46 -29.02
C SER A 189 -4.80 14.65 -30.31
#